data_7f4b4f9d40e7281174192a5dce0f806d
#
_entry.id   7f4b4f9d40e7281174192a5dce0f806d
#
_cell.length_a   1.000
_cell.length_b   1.000
_cell.length_c   1.000
_cell.angle_alpha   90.00
_cell.angle_beta   90.00
_cell.angle_gamma   90.00
#
_symmetry.space_group_name_H-M   'P 1'
#
loop_
_entity.id
_entity.type
_entity.pdbx_description
1 polymer ?
#
loop_
_entity_poly.entity_id
_entity_poly.type
_entity_poly.pdbx_seq_one_letter_code
_entity_poly.pdbx_strand_id
1 'polypeptide(L)'
;MWSQAHEVAAGDTVIIWLVSNSSVTFVDLIVTFQTRDLIQPLVVTPGKDFNTKFGNFRQADFVGVPYGSKIPSRTGRGFLLILRPTPELWTLALPHRTQILYLADIAFITSSLNIKKGSRVIEAGAFTDTEIRESGI
;
A
#
# COMPACT_ATOMS: atom_id res chain seq x y z
N MET A 1 10.99 7.52 5.83
CA MET A 1 11.81 6.28 5.96
C MET A 1 10.87 5.20 6.45
N TRP A 2 10.77 4.07 5.79
CA TRP A 2 9.85 3.01 6.20
C TRP A 2 10.43 2.24 7.37
N SER A 3 9.57 1.91 8.35
CA SER A 3 9.98 1.18 9.54
C SER A 3 10.52 -0.21 9.17
N GLN A 4 11.66 -0.58 9.73
CA GLN A 4 12.20 -1.94 9.64
C GLN A 4 11.73 -2.83 10.81
N ALA A 5 10.92 -2.28 11.71
CA ALA A 5 10.35 -3.03 12.83
C ALA A 5 9.52 -4.23 12.34
N HIS A 6 9.46 -5.26 13.15
CA HIS A 6 8.67 -6.47 12.82
C HIS A 6 7.18 -6.25 13.07
N GLU A 7 6.84 -5.31 13.94
CA GLU A 7 5.49 -4.98 14.39
C GLU A 7 5.13 -3.55 13.99
N VAL A 8 3.84 -3.33 13.82
CA VAL A 8 3.27 -2.03 13.46
C VAL A 8 3.26 -1.12 14.68
N ALA A 9 3.79 0.09 14.53
CA ALA A 9 3.75 1.13 15.56
C ALA A 9 2.75 2.23 15.21
N ALA A 10 2.35 2.98 16.23
CA ALA A 10 1.55 4.18 16.02
C ALA A 10 2.34 5.21 15.19
N GLY A 11 1.70 5.78 14.18
CA GLY A 11 2.33 6.72 13.25
C GLY A 11 3.00 6.05 12.04
N ASP A 12 3.12 4.72 12.02
CA ASP A 12 3.67 4.02 10.87
C ASP A 12 2.74 4.15 9.66
N THR A 13 3.33 4.26 8.48
CA THR A 13 2.62 4.10 7.22
C THR A 13 2.59 2.63 6.87
N VAL A 14 1.40 2.09 6.67
CA VAL A 14 1.15 0.69 6.31
C VAL A 14 0.37 0.62 5.00
N ILE A 15 0.49 -0.47 4.29
CA ILE A 15 -0.38 -0.78 3.16
C ILE A 15 -1.45 -1.74 3.64
N ILE A 16 -2.70 -1.36 3.44
CA ILE A 16 -3.86 -2.17 3.77
C ILE A 16 -4.37 -2.85 2.52
N TRP A 17 -4.53 -4.16 2.62
CA TRP A 17 -5.21 -4.95 1.60
C TRP A 17 -6.52 -5.49 2.16
N LEU A 18 -7.63 -5.02 1.61
CA LEU A 18 -8.98 -5.40 2.02
C LEU A 18 -9.44 -6.65 1.28
N VAL A 19 -9.98 -7.61 2.01
CA VAL A 19 -10.49 -8.86 1.44
C VAL A 19 -11.91 -9.12 1.97
N SER A 20 -12.82 -9.46 1.08
CA SER A 20 -14.18 -9.90 1.44
C SER A 20 -14.18 -11.35 1.94
N ASN A 21 -15.05 -11.66 2.89
CA ASN A 21 -15.31 -13.05 3.30
C ASN A 21 -16.26 -13.77 2.33
N SER A 22 -16.79 -13.08 1.32
CA SER A 22 -17.59 -13.74 0.28
C SER A 22 -16.72 -14.76 -0.44
N SER A 23 -17.25 -15.94 -0.70
CA SER A 23 -16.57 -16.97 -1.50
C SER A 23 -16.19 -16.38 -2.85
N VAL A 24 -14.90 -16.15 -3.04
CA VAL A 24 -14.37 -15.55 -4.28
C VAL A 24 -14.44 -16.60 -5.35
N THR A 25 -15.35 -16.43 -6.31
CA THR A 25 -15.37 -17.24 -7.53
C THR A 25 -14.16 -16.82 -8.38
N PHE A 26 -13.62 -17.74 -9.19
CA PHE A 26 -12.46 -17.45 -10.06
C PHE A 26 -12.67 -16.22 -10.96
N VAL A 27 -13.93 -15.96 -11.32
CA VAL A 27 -14.34 -14.78 -12.09
C VAL A 27 -14.17 -13.50 -11.26
N ASP A 28 -14.48 -13.54 -9.96
CA ASP A 28 -14.30 -12.42 -9.05
C ASP A 28 -12.82 -12.08 -8.84
N LEU A 29 -11.94 -13.08 -8.90
CA LEU A 29 -10.48 -12.87 -8.81
C LEU A 29 -9.96 -12.04 -9.98
N ILE A 30 -10.43 -12.30 -11.20
CA ILE A 30 -10.05 -11.55 -12.41
C ILE A 30 -10.62 -10.12 -12.38
N VAL A 31 -11.87 -9.97 -11.94
CA VAL A 31 -12.52 -8.66 -11.80
C VAL A 31 -11.96 -7.88 -10.61
N THR A 32 -11.56 -8.56 -9.53
CA THR A 32 -11.00 -7.95 -8.31
C THR A 32 -9.60 -7.38 -8.54
N PHE A 33 -8.86 -7.85 -9.53
CA PHE A 33 -7.57 -7.27 -9.90
C PHE A 33 -7.68 -5.81 -10.41
N GLN A 34 -8.87 -5.34 -10.75
CA GLN A 34 -9.12 -3.97 -11.18
C GLN A 34 -9.64 -3.03 -10.07
N THR A 35 -9.88 -3.51 -8.87
CA THR A 35 -10.44 -2.65 -7.81
C THR A 35 -9.33 -2.04 -6.97
N ARG A 36 -8.90 -0.85 -7.38
CA ARG A 36 -8.02 0.08 -6.63
C ARG A 36 -8.49 0.36 -5.20
N ASP A 37 -9.74 0.06 -4.90
CA ASP A 37 -10.34 0.23 -3.57
C ASP A 37 -9.89 -0.82 -2.56
N LEU A 38 -9.15 -1.84 -2.98
CA LEU A 38 -8.73 -2.95 -2.11
C LEU A 38 -7.35 -2.76 -1.51
N ILE A 39 -6.50 -1.93 -2.14
CA ILE A 39 -5.14 -1.65 -1.67
C ILE A 39 -5.02 -0.14 -1.48
N GLN A 40 -4.67 0.28 -0.27
CA GLN A 40 -4.49 1.70 0.02
C GLN A 40 -3.47 1.94 1.14
N PRO A 41 -2.73 3.06 1.09
CA PRO A 41 -1.85 3.43 2.18
C PRO A 41 -2.66 4.01 3.34
N LEU A 42 -2.26 3.72 4.55
CA LEU A 42 -2.83 4.26 5.77
C LEU A 42 -1.72 4.62 6.77
N VAL A 43 -1.84 5.80 7.39
CA VAL A 43 -1.04 6.14 8.57
C VAL A 43 -1.79 5.69 9.80
N VAL A 44 -1.19 4.80 10.57
CA VAL A 44 -1.79 4.21 11.78
C VAL A 44 -1.94 5.28 12.85
N THR A 45 -3.17 5.70 13.09
CA THR A 45 -3.53 6.70 14.11
C THR A 45 -4.43 6.03 15.14
N PRO A 46 -3.90 5.62 16.31
CA PRO A 46 -4.72 5.06 17.39
C PRO A 46 -5.84 6.03 17.78
N GLY A 47 -7.04 5.51 17.94
CA GLY A 47 -8.23 6.31 18.25
C GLY A 47 -9.08 6.70 17.03
N LYS A 48 -8.60 6.43 15.81
CA LYS A 48 -9.43 6.54 14.61
C LYS A 48 -9.98 5.19 14.18
N ASP A 49 -11.18 5.21 13.64
CA ASP A 49 -11.79 4.05 13.00
C ASP A 49 -11.58 4.13 11.48
N PHE A 50 -11.34 2.97 10.89
CA PHE A 50 -11.20 2.81 9.44
C PHE A 50 -12.44 2.10 8.91
N ASN A 51 -13.31 2.87 8.24
CA ASN A 51 -14.57 2.39 7.71
C ASN A 51 -14.46 2.09 6.23
N THR A 52 -14.87 0.90 5.83
CA THR A 52 -14.86 0.45 4.45
C THR A 52 -16.15 -0.31 4.11
N LYS A 53 -16.37 -0.56 2.81
CA LYS A 53 -17.47 -1.45 2.35
C LYS A 53 -17.38 -2.87 2.92
N PHE A 54 -16.20 -3.30 3.38
CA PHE A 54 -15.96 -4.62 3.99
C PHE A 54 -16.09 -4.63 5.51
N GLY A 55 -16.36 -3.49 6.10
CA GLY A 55 -16.62 -3.34 7.52
C GLY A 55 -15.83 -2.24 8.19
N ASN A 56 -15.95 -2.22 9.52
CA ASN A 56 -15.28 -1.27 10.39
C ASN A 56 -14.07 -1.95 11.06
N PHE A 57 -12.95 -1.23 11.07
CA PHE A 57 -11.69 -1.66 11.68
C PHE A 57 -11.18 -0.56 12.62
N ARG A 58 -10.82 -0.92 13.86
CA ARG A 58 -10.17 0.04 14.75
C ARG A 58 -8.68 0.09 14.48
N GLN A 59 -8.15 1.27 14.27
CA GLN A 59 -6.71 1.42 14.08
C GLN A 59 -5.89 1.12 15.35
N ALA A 60 -6.51 1.17 16.53
CA ALA A 60 -5.86 0.74 17.76
C ALA A 60 -5.48 -0.75 17.72
N ASP A 61 -6.27 -1.58 17.04
CA ASP A 61 -6.04 -3.01 16.91
C ASP A 61 -4.88 -3.35 15.95
N PHE A 62 -4.34 -2.34 15.27
CA PHE A 62 -3.21 -2.48 14.32
C PHE A 62 -1.86 -2.38 15.04
N VAL A 63 -1.82 -1.70 16.18
CA VAL A 63 -0.58 -1.45 16.93
C VAL A 63 -0.10 -2.72 17.62
N GLY A 64 1.18 -3.04 17.49
CA GLY A 64 1.79 -4.23 18.07
C GLY A 64 1.52 -5.53 17.29
N VAL A 65 0.85 -5.43 16.13
CA VAL A 65 0.57 -6.60 15.29
C VAL A 65 1.71 -6.75 14.26
N PRO A 66 2.21 -7.98 14.04
CA PRO A 66 3.22 -8.21 13.01
C PRO A 66 2.71 -7.85 11.62
N TYR A 67 3.59 -7.30 10.77
CA TYR A 67 3.27 -7.10 9.35
C TYR A 67 2.95 -8.44 8.67
N GLY A 68 1.95 -8.43 7.80
CA GLY A 68 1.40 -9.64 7.16
C GLY A 68 0.21 -10.23 7.91
N SER A 69 -0.14 -9.71 9.07
CA SER A 69 -1.25 -10.24 9.87
C SER A 69 -2.61 -9.90 9.28
N LYS A 70 -3.53 -10.83 9.53
CA LYS A 70 -4.94 -10.72 9.17
C LYS A 70 -5.74 -10.14 10.33
N ILE A 71 -6.44 -9.02 10.09
CA ILE A 71 -7.32 -8.41 11.08
C ILE A 71 -8.76 -8.54 10.59
N PRO A 72 -9.63 -9.21 11.37
CA PRO A 72 -11.03 -9.36 11.00
C PRO A 72 -11.78 -8.04 11.20
N SER A 73 -12.78 -7.82 10.35
CA SER A 73 -13.73 -6.73 10.52
C SER A 73 -14.64 -7.00 11.73
N ARG A 74 -14.98 -5.96 12.47
CA ARG A 74 -15.96 -6.03 13.58
C ARG A 74 -17.35 -6.45 13.13
N THR A 75 -17.68 -6.21 11.88
CA THR A 75 -18.96 -6.58 11.27
C THR A 75 -18.96 -7.99 10.67
N GLY A 76 -17.84 -8.69 10.69
CA GLY A 76 -17.69 -10.04 10.13
C GLY A 76 -17.75 -10.13 8.61
N ARG A 77 -17.89 -9.00 7.88
CA ARG A 77 -18.05 -9.00 6.42
C ARG A 77 -16.76 -9.24 5.65
N GLY A 78 -15.62 -9.04 6.28
CA GLY A 78 -14.33 -9.19 5.64
C GLY A 78 -13.19 -9.09 6.63
N PHE A 79 -11.98 -9.06 6.09
CA PHE A 79 -10.77 -8.84 6.84
C PHE A 79 -9.82 -7.95 6.05
N LEU A 80 -8.82 -7.43 6.72
CA LEU A 80 -7.71 -6.76 6.07
C LEU A 80 -6.38 -7.43 6.42
N LEU A 81 -5.43 -7.30 5.51
CA LEU A 81 -4.04 -7.64 5.74
C LEU A 81 -3.25 -6.33 5.90
N ILE A 82 -2.43 -6.25 6.94
CA ILE A 82 -1.53 -5.12 7.15
C ILE A 82 -0.18 -5.48 6.55
N LEU A 83 0.20 -4.79 5.50
CA LEU A 83 1.43 -5.06 4.77
C LEU A 83 2.44 -3.94 5.00
N ARG A 84 3.71 -4.32 4.99
CA ARG A 84 4.80 -3.35 5.00
C ARG A 84 4.83 -2.63 3.65
N PRO A 85 5.00 -1.31 3.62
CA PRO A 85 5.21 -0.60 2.37
C PRO A 85 6.50 -1.09 1.71
N THR A 86 6.37 -1.57 0.50
CA THR A 86 7.48 -1.79 -0.44
C THR A 86 7.27 -0.87 -1.63
N PRO A 87 8.31 -0.58 -2.43
CA PRO A 87 8.14 0.24 -3.63
C PRO A 87 7.00 -0.25 -4.52
N GLU A 88 6.90 -1.56 -4.75
CA GLU A 88 5.88 -2.16 -5.61
C GLU A 88 4.47 -2.00 -5.04
N LEU A 89 4.31 -2.28 -3.73
CA LEU A 89 3.01 -2.10 -3.06
C LEU A 89 2.62 -0.63 -2.97
N TRP A 90 3.61 0.26 -2.82
CA TRP A 90 3.36 1.70 -2.80
C TRP A 90 2.79 2.18 -4.12
N THR A 91 3.39 1.78 -5.26
CA THR A 91 2.90 2.10 -6.60
C THR A 91 1.46 1.63 -6.81
N LEU A 92 1.15 0.42 -6.34
CA LEU A 92 -0.21 -0.14 -6.44
C LEU A 92 -1.23 0.59 -5.54
N ALA A 93 -0.78 1.10 -4.39
CA ALA A 93 -1.65 1.70 -3.38
C ALA A 93 -1.89 3.19 -3.60
N LEU A 94 -1.08 3.87 -4.41
CA LEU A 94 -1.20 5.30 -4.63
C LEU A 94 -2.52 5.66 -5.33
N PRO A 95 -3.21 6.70 -4.86
CA PRO A 95 -4.37 7.24 -5.57
C PRO A 95 -3.91 7.89 -6.88
N HIS A 96 -4.38 7.37 -7.99
CA HIS A 96 -4.08 7.91 -9.32
C HIS A 96 -4.80 9.25 -9.55
N ARG A 97 -4.18 10.34 -9.16
CA ARG A 97 -4.71 11.70 -9.41
C ARG A 97 -4.19 12.30 -10.71
N THR A 98 -3.06 11.80 -11.20
CA THR A 98 -2.39 12.21 -12.43
C THR A 98 -1.94 10.99 -13.22
N GLN A 99 -1.30 11.18 -14.36
CA GLN A 99 -0.60 10.10 -15.05
C GLN A 99 0.48 9.54 -14.13
N ILE A 100 0.45 8.23 -13.90
CA ILE A 100 1.45 7.52 -13.08
C ILE A 100 2.26 6.62 -14.01
N LEU A 101 3.56 6.58 -13.79
CA LEU A 101 4.43 5.61 -14.42
C LEU A 101 4.20 4.23 -13.81
N TYR A 102 4.18 3.22 -14.65
CA TYR A 102 4.11 1.83 -14.20
C TYR A 102 5.51 1.28 -13.93
N LEU A 103 5.57 0.19 -13.17
CA LEU A 103 6.84 -0.42 -12.75
C LEU A 103 7.80 -0.69 -13.91
N ALA A 104 7.29 -1.09 -15.07
CA ALA A 104 8.10 -1.31 -16.26
C ALA A 104 8.77 -0.03 -16.77
N ASP A 105 8.04 1.10 -16.76
CA ASP A 105 8.55 2.40 -17.18
C ASP A 105 9.62 2.90 -16.19
N ILE A 106 9.36 2.76 -14.91
CA ILE A 106 10.29 3.13 -13.82
C ILE A 106 11.57 2.31 -13.94
N ALA A 107 11.47 1.00 -14.14
CA ALA A 107 12.61 0.12 -14.32
C ALA A 107 13.44 0.51 -15.56
N PHE A 108 12.78 0.86 -16.65
CA PHE A 108 13.44 1.32 -17.88
C PHE A 108 14.19 2.65 -17.66
N ILE A 109 13.54 3.64 -17.04
CA ILE A 109 14.11 4.95 -16.77
C ILE A 109 15.31 4.84 -15.83
N THR A 110 15.14 4.15 -14.69
CA THR A 110 16.20 3.97 -13.69
C THR A 110 17.41 3.24 -14.27
N SER A 111 17.18 2.24 -15.10
CA SER A 111 18.24 1.51 -15.81
C SER A 111 18.94 2.37 -16.84
N SER A 112 18.18 3.11 -17.65
CA SER A 112 18.71 3.97 -18.73
C SER A 112 19.53 5.14 -18.18
N LEU A 113 19.11 5.71 -17.06
CA LEU A 113 19.82 6.77 -16.36
C LEU A 113 20.91 6.25 -15.43
N ASN A 114 21.06 4.92 -15.31
CA ASN A 114 22.03 4.27 -14.43
C ASN A 114 21.92 4.77 -12.96
N ILE A 115 20.70 4.97 -12.48
CA ILE A 115 20.44 5.42 -11.11
C ILE A 115 20.82 4.31 -10.13
N LYS A 116 21.63 4.64 -9.12
CA LYS A 116 22.12 3.71 -8.11
C LYS A 116 21.89 4.30 -6.72
N LYS A 117 22.00 3.46 -5.71
CA LYS A 117 21.96 3.91 -4.32
C LYS A 117 22.96 5.04 -4.09
N GLY A 118 22.45 6.18 -3.60
CA GLY A 118 23.24 7.40 -3.38
C GLY A 118 23.29 8.34 -4.60
N SER A 119 22.67 8.01 -5.73
CA SER A 119 22.51 8.95 -6.85
C SER A 119 21.66 10.15 -6.42
N ARG A 120 22.04 11.33 -6.87
CA ARG A 120 21.23 12.54 -6.72
C ARG A 120 20.41 12.73 -8.00
N VAL A 121 19.09 12.75 -7.87
CA VAL A 121 18.16 12.87 -8.99
C VAL A 121 17.39 14.18 -8.82
N ILE A 122 17.16 14.88 -9.92
CA ILE A 122 16.28 16.04 -9.97
C ILE A 122 15.14 15.67 -10.91
N GLU A 123 13.93 15.73 -10.41
CA GLU A 123 12.71 15.54 -11.18
C GLU A 123 12.00 16.89 -11.31
N ALA A 124 11.56 17.22 -12.51
CA ALA A 124 10.79 18.42 -12.80
C ALA A 124 9.55 18.06 -13.64
N GLY A 125 8.37 18.40 -13.15
CA GLY A 125 7.10 18.13 -13.82
C GLY A 125 6.04 17.55 -12.89
N ALA A 126 4.86 17.25 -13.43
CA ALA A 126 3.75 16.65 -12.68
C ALA A 126 3.88 15.11 -12.52
N PHE A 127 5.00 14.53 -12.89
CA PHE A 127 5.27 13.11 -12.75
C PHE A 127 5.80 12.83 -11.35
N THR A 128 4.97 12.52 -10.51
CA THR A 128 4.86 11.62 -9.37
C THR A 128 6.04 11.41 -8.44
N ASP A 129 5.78 11.61 -7.16
CA ASP A 129 6.52 11.08 -6.00
C ASP A 129 6.90 9.58 -6.08
N THR A 130 6.50 8.87 -7.12
CA THR A 130 6.65 7.43 -7.27
C THR A 130 8.07 7.03 -7.63
N GLU A 131 8.69 7.74 -8.56
CA GLU A 131 10.03 7.37 -9.09
C GLU A 131 11.12 7.46 -8.02
N ILE A 132 11.12 8.53 -7.24
CA ILE A 132 12.19 8.77 -6.26
C ILE A 132 12.10 7.79 -5.10
N ARG A 133 10.91 7.36 -4.74
CA ARG A 133 10.70 6.44 -3.62
C ARG A 133 10.98 4.97 -3.97
N GLU A 134 10.77 4.57 -5.21
CA GLU A 134 11.05 3.21 -5.65
C GLU A 134 12.52 2.94 -5.91
N SER A 135 13.30 3.96 -6.28
CA SER A 135 14.74 3.81 -6.47
C SER A 135 15.52 3.53 -5.17
N GLY A 136 14.85 3.62 -4.01
CA GLY A 136 15.46 3.34 -2.71
C GLY A 136 16.57 4.34 -2.32
N ILE A 137 16.50 5.53 -2.90
CA ILE A 137 17.43 6.64 -2.65
C ILE A 137 16.96 7.48 -1.47
#